data_aff42a14fe73d78711bff510b50b0269
#
_entry.id   aff42a14fe73d78711bff510b50b0269
#
_cell.length_a   1.000
_cell.length_b   1.000
_cell.length_c   1.000
_cell.angle_alpha   90.00
_cell.angle_beta   90.00
_cell.angle_gamma   90.00
#
_symmetry.space_group_name_H-M   'P 1'
#
loop_
_entity.id
_entity.type
_entity.pdbx_description
1 polymer ?
#
loop_
_entity_poly.entity_id
_entity_poly.type
_entity_poly.pdbx_seq_one_letter_code
_entity_poly.pdbx_strand_id
1 'polypeptide(L)'
;MKKILIVEDDKRIVMALKVRLQAQSYSVVAAYDAALAMDVAVKHQPDLVLLDISMPGGNGFMVAERLQNSPVTMGVPIIFLTASKQPGLREKAKELGAAGFFEKPYEAEELLDAIAKALNGLANVSGYL
;
A
#
# COMPACT_ATOMS: atom_id res chain seq x y z
N MET A 1 9.51 -6.26 14.62
CA MET A 1 9.38 -6.50 13.16
C MET A 1 8.24 -5.61 12.64
N LYS A 2 8.49 -4.87 11.58
CA LYS A 2 7.47 -4.02 11.00
C LYS A 2 6.42 -4.85 10.26
N LYS A 3 5.17 -4.42 10.33
CA LYS A 3 4.03 -5.13 9.77
C LYS A 3 3.50 -4.36 8.54
N ILE A 4 3.33 -5.07 7.43
CA ILE A 4 2.81 -4.50 6.19
C ILE A 4 1.45 -5.13 5.88
N LEU A 5 0.46 -4.29 5.62
CA LEU A 5 -0.84 -4.73 5.11
C LEU A 5 -0.82 -4.64 3.59
N ILE A 6 -1.19 -5.73 2.94
CA ILE A 6 -1.40 -5.75 1.48
C ILE A 6 -2.90 -5.78 1.23
N VAL A 7 -3.41 -4.79 0.50
CA VAL A 7 -4.81 -4.73 0.06
C VAL A 7 -4.83 -4.98 -1.44
N GLU A 8 -5.20 -6.20 -1.82
CA GLU A 8 -5.12 -6.71 -3.19
C GLU A 8 -6.05 -7.91 -3.32
N ASP A 9 -6.86 -7.95 -4.37
CA ASP A 9 -7.82 -9.04 -4.58
C ASP A 9 -7.21 -10.30 -5.23
N ASP A 10 -6.12 -10.15 -5.98
CA ASP A 10 -5.45 -11.30 -6.61
C ASP A 10 -4.55 -12.01 -5.60
N LYS A 11 -4.97 -13.19 -5.17
CA LYS A 11 -4.24 -13.97 -4.16
C LYS A 11 -2.84 -14.38 -4.60
N ARG A 12 -2.61 -14.51 -5.91
CA ARG A 12 -1.28 -14.85 -6.45
C ARG A 12 -0.33 -13.68 -6.29
N ILE A 13 -0.82 -12.46 -6.50
CA ILE A 13 -0.02 -11.25 -6.30
C ILE A 13 0.30 -11.11 -4.81
N VAL A 14 -0.68 -11.30 -3.94
CA VAL A 14 -0.46 -11.25 -2.48
C VAL A 14 0.60 -12.26 -2.06
N MET A 15 0.53 -13.50 -2.55
CA MET A 15 1.49 -14.54 -2.19
C MET A 15 2.91 -14.15 -2.63
N ALA A 16 3.06 -13.66 -3.85
CA ALA A 16 4.37 -13.25 -4.36
C ALA A 16 4.97 -12.10 -3.54
N LEU A 17 4.16 -11.09 -3.21
CA LEU A 17 4.59 -9.98 -2.37
C LEU A 17 4.94 -10.46 -0.96
N LYS A 18 4.11 -11.32 -0.39
CA LYS A 18 4.34 -11.85 0.95
C LYS A 18 5.70 -12.54 1.07
N VAL A 19 6.04 -13.39 0.10
CA VAL A 19 7.32 -14.09 0.09
C VAL A 19 8.47 -13.08 0.08
N ARG A 20 8.41 -12.07 -0.78
CA ARG A 20 9.45 -11.05 -0.88
C ARG A 20 9.57 -10.23 0.40
N LEU A 21 8.45 -9.83 0.97
CA LEU A 21 8.44 -9.00 2.17
C LEU A 21 8.92 -9.77 3.39
N GLN A 22 8.52 -11.02 3.53
CA GLN A 22 9.00 -11.87 4.61
C GLN A 22 10.50 -12.12 4.53
N ALA A 23 11.05 -12.21 3.31
CA ALA A 23 12.50 -12.32 3.11
C ALA A 23 13.26 -11.09 3.62
N GLN A 24 12.57 -9.93 3.71
CA GLN A 24 13.14 -8.70 4.27
C GLN A 24 12.79 -8.52 5.75
N SER A 25 12.32 -9.57 6.39
CA SER A 25 11.96 -9.58 7.81
C SER A 25 10.74 -8.73 8.16
N TYR A 26 9.84 -8.51 7.22
CA TYR A 26 8.56 -7.89 7.51
C TYR A 26 7.51 -8.94 7.87
N SER A 27 6.61 -8.58 8.78
CA SER A 27 5.39 -9.32 9.03
C SER A 27 4.33 -8.85 8.01
N VAL A 28 3.50 -9.75 7.52
CA VAL A 28 2.53 -9.43 6.46
C VAL A 28 1.13 -9.88 6.85
N VAL A 29 0.17 -8.98 6.67
CA VAL A 29 -1.26 -9.31 6.72
C VAL A 29 -1.88 -8.88 5.39
N ALA A 30 -3.02 -9.45 5.03
CA ALA A 30 -3.66 -9.18 3.76
C ALA A 30 -5.16 -8.95 3.91
N ALA A 31 -5.69 -8.05 3.08
CA ALA A 31 -7.13 -7.89 2.86
C ALA A 31 -7.38 -8.03 1.36
N TYR A 32 -8.33 -8.87 0.99
CA TYR A 32 -8.54 -9.23 -0.42
C TYR A 32 -9.61 -8.41 -1.11
N ASP A 33 -10.20 -7.46 -0.42
CA ASP A 33 -11.12 -6.50 -1.02
C ASP A 33 -11.14 -5.20 -0.20
N ALA A 34 -11.75 -4.16 -0.78
CA ALA A 34 -11.80 -2.84 -0.16
C ALA A 34 -12.66 -2.83 1.11
N ALA A 35 -13.72 -3.65 1.15
CA ALA A 35 -14.63 -3.69 2.28
C ALA A 35 -13.96 -4.19 3.56
N LEU A 36 -13.03 -5.14 3.44
CA LEU A 36 -12.33 -5.73 4.57
C LEU A 36 -11.09 -4.97 4.98
N ALA A 37 -10.61 -4.05 4.14
CA ALA A 37 -9.34 -3.36 4.37
C ALA A 37 -9.31 -2.62 5.71
N MET A 38 -10.36 -1.90 6.05
CA MET A 38 -10.43 -1.14 7.29
C MET A 38 -10.44 -2.04 8.52
N ASP A 39 -11.22 -3.12 8.49
CA ASP A 39 -11.29 -4.06 9.61
C ASP A 39 -9.92 -4.68 9.87
N VAL A 40 -9.24 -5.10 8.81
CA VAL A 40 -7.89 -5.68 8.95
C VAL A 40 -6.89 -4.65 9.44
N ALA A 41 -6.96 -3.42 8.91
CA ALA A 41 -6.05 -2.35 9.32
C ALA A 41 -6.23 -1.98 10.80
N VAL A 42 -7.46 -1.86 11.25
CA VAL A 42 -7.75 -1.52 12.66
C VAL A 42 -7.30 -2.65 13.59
N LYS A 43 -7.59 -3.89 13.21
CA LYS A 43 -7.24 -5.06 14.03
C LYS A 43 -5.74 -5.26 14.14
N HIS A 44 -5.02 -5.12 13.05
CA HIS A 44 -3.59 -5.47 13.00
C HIS A 44 -2.65 -4.28 13.13
N GLN A 45 -3.14 -3.06 12.98
CA GLN A 45 -2.37 -1.83 13.10
C GLN A 45 -1.03 -1.90 12.35
N PRO A 46 -1.08 -2.00 11.00
CA PRO A 46 0.14 -2.12 10.22
C PRO A 46 0.99 -0.86 10.27
N ASP A 47 2.26 -1.01 9.98
CA ASP A 47 3.21 0.10 9.90
C ASP A 47 3.23 0.74 8.52
N LEU A 48 2.72 0.04 7.51
CA LEU A 48 2.65 0.50 6.13
C LEU A 48 1.58 -0.30 5.39
N VAL A 49 0.91 0.34 4.43
CA VAL A 49 -0.11 -0.30 3.59
C VAL A 49 0.32 -0.24 2.13
N LEU A 50 0.34 -1.42 1.48
CA LEU A 50 0.42 -1.53 0.02
C LEU A 50 -1.00 -1.69 -0.48
N LEU A 51 -1.43 -0.80 -1.36
CA LEU A 51 -2.85 -0.65 -1.68
C LEU A 51 -3.06 -0.61 -3.18
N ASP A 52 -3.72 -1.65 -3.71
CA ASP A 52 -4.13 -1.67 -5.11
C ASP A 52 -5.28 -0.67 -5.31
N ILE A 53 -5.20 0.11 -6.39
CA ILE A 53 -6.22 1.10 -6.70
C ILE A 53 -7.47 0.44 -7.28
N SER A 54 -7.30 -0.57 -8.13
CA SER A 54 -8.41 -1.18 -8.88
C SER A 54 -8.80 -2.52 -8.30
N MET A 55 -9.86 -2.53 -7.46
CA MET A 55 -10.35 -3.75 -6.81
C MET A 55 -11.87 -3.82 -6.86
N PRO A 56 -12.45 -5.03 -6.85
CA PRO A 56 -13.89 -5.18 -6.63
C PRO A 56 -14.32 -4.58 -5.28
N GLY A 57 -15.52 -4.00 -5.25
CA GLY A 57 -16.08 -3.46 -4.02
C GLY A 57 -15.62 -2.07 -3.63
N GLY A 58 -14.87 -1.39 -4.51
CA GLY A 58 -14.40 -0.03 -4.28
C GLY A 58 -12.99 0.15 -4.82
N ASN A 59 -12.51 1.39 -4.81
CA ASN A 59 -11.15 1.67 -5.27
C ASN A 59 -10.22 1.97 -4.09
N GLY A 60 -8.92 1.87 -4.35
CA GLY A 60 -7.91 2.08 -3.32
C GLY A 60 -7.89 3.51 -2.78
N PHE A 61 -8.29 4.50 -3.56
CA PHE A 61 -8.33 5.88 -3.06
C PHE A 61 -9.38 6.04 -1.95
N MET A 62 -10.54 5.37 -2.07
CA MET A 62 -11.53 5.35 -1.00
C MET A 62 -10.97 4.73 0.27
N VAL A 63 -10.26 3.62 0.13
CA VAL A 63 -9.62 2.96 1.28
C VAL A 63 -8.60 3.89 1.92
N ALA A 64 -7.77 4.56 1.12
CA ALA A 64 -6.78 5.50 1.61
C ALA A 64 -7.41 6.65 2.40
N GLU A 65 -8.50 7.22 1.87
CA GLU A 65 -9.22 8.29 2.57
C GLU A 65 -9.76 7.82 3.92
N ARG A 66 -10.32 6.61 3.97
CA ARG A 66 -10.83 6.05 5.23
C ARG A 66 -9.71 5.80 6.23
N LEU A 67 -8.56 5.29 5.77
CA LEU A 67 -7.41 5.09 6.64
C LEU A 67 -6.93 6.40 7.23
N GLN A 68 -6.88 7.46 6.43
CA GLN A 68 -6.42 8.77 6.87
C GLN A 68 -7.40 9.46 7.81
N ASN A 69 -8.68 9.11 7.74
CA ASN A 69 -9.72 9.71 8.57
C ASN A 69 -9.98 8.92 9.86
N SER A 70 -9.28 7.84 10.09
CA SER A 70 -9.41 7.04 11.32
C SER A 70 -8.29 7.37 12.28
N PRO A 71 -8.57 7.65 13.57
CA PRO A 71 -7.52 7.91 14.56
C PRO A 71 -6.53 6.76 14.73
N VAL A 72 -6.97 5.53 14.45
CA VAL A 72 -6.12 4.34 14.63
C VAL A 72 -5.12 4.18 13.49
N THR A 73 -5.49 4.59 12.27
CA THR A 73 -4.71 4.35 11.07
C THR A 73 -4.16 5.61 10.41
N MET A 74 -4.55 6.78 10.86
CA MET A 74 -4.02 8.03 10.33
C MET A 74 -2.50 8.07 10.54
N GLY A 75 -1.77 8.55 9.59
CA GLY A 75 -0.31 8.60 9.67
C GLY A 75 0.41 7.35 9.19
N VAL A 76 -0.30 6.24 8.95
CA VAL A 76 0.31 5.05 8.36
C VAL A 76 0.63 5.35 6.90
N PRO A 77 1.89 5.19 6.46
CA PRO A 77 2.25 5.46 5.07
C PRO A 77 1.57 4.48 4.11
N ILE A 78 1.12 5.00 2.97
CA ILE A 78 0.42 4.23 1.95
C ILE A 78 1.22 4.29 0.66
N ILE A 79 1.48 3.13 0.06
CA ILE A 79 2.06 3.01 -1.27
C ILE A 79 1.00 2.40 -2.17
N PHE A 80 0.65 3.11 -3.24
CA PHE A 80 -0.33 2.61 -4.21
C PHE A 80 0.34 1.75 -5.27
N LEU A 81 -0.35 0.68 -5.65
CA LEU A 81 0.02 -0.20 -6.75
C LEU A 81 -1.14 -0.25 -7.73
N THR A 82 -0.88 -0.24 -9.04
CA THR A 82 -1.96 -0.31 -10.02
C THR A 82 -1.50 -0.88 -11.34
N ALA A 83 -2.38 -1.68 -11.98
CA ALA A 83 -2.22 -2.08 -13.36
C ALA A 83 -2.84 -1.07 -14.33
N SER A 84 -3.62 -0.12 -13.82
CA SER A 84 -4.31 0.86 -14.65
C SER A 84 -3.34 1.91 -15.21
N LYS A 85 -3.56 2.27 -16.46
CA LYS A 85 -2.80 3.33 -17.14
C LYS A 85 -3.61 4.61 -17.29
N GLN A 86 -4.74 4.74 -16.57
CA GLN A 86 -5.56 5.94 -16.64
C GLN A 86 -4.75 7.16 -16.22
N PRO A 87 -4.93 8.31 -16.91
CA PRO A 87 -4.26 9.54 -16.50
C PRO A 87 -4.77 10.06 -15.18
N GLY A 88 -3.94 10.78 -14.44
CA GLY A 88 -4.34 11.46 -13.21
C GLY A 88 -4.23 10.62 -11.94
N LEU A 89 -3.93 9.31 -12.02
CA LEU A 89 -3.85 8.47 -10.84
C LEU A 89 -2.68 8.85 -9.93
N ARG A 90 -1.53 9.12 -10.51
CA ARG A 90 -0.33 9.51 -9.75
C ARG A 90 -0.57 10.83 -9.03
N GLU A 91 -1.17 11.79 -9.72
CA GLU A 91 -1.48 13.11 -9.16
C GLU A 91 -2.44 12.98 -7.98
N LYS A 92 -3.46 12.11 -8.11
CA LYS A 92 -4.40 11.88 -7.02
C LYS A 92 -3.74 11.21 -5.82
N ALA A 93 -2.86 10.24 -6.07
CA ALA A 93 -2.07 9.60 -5.00
C ALA A 93 -1.24 10.65 -4.27
N LYS A 94 -0.61 11.55 -5.01
CA LYS A 94 0.20 12.62 -4.45
C LYS A 94 -0.64 13.58 -3.59
N GLU A 95 -1.83 13.94 -4.06
CA GLU A 95 -2.76 14.79 -3.29
C GLU A 95 -3.14 14.15 -1.97
N LEU A 96 -3.26 12.82 -1.95
CA LEU A 96 -3.58 12.08 -0.73
C LEU A 96 -2.36 11.87 0.19
N GLY A 97 -1.21 12.39 -0.20
CA GLY A 97 0.01 12.25 0.61
C GLY A 97 0.64 10.87 0.58
N ALA A 98 0.44 10.13 -0.50
CA ALA A 98 1.00 8.78 -0.62
C ALA A 98 2.52 8.77 -0.48
N ALA A 99 3.04 7.72 0.11
CA ALA A 99 4.48 7.51 0.24
C ALA A 99 5.10 6.98 -1.05
N GLY A 100 4.30 6.43 -1.96
CA GLY A 100 4.77 5.95 -3.25
C GLY A 100 3.63 5.56 -4.16
N PHE A 101 3.95 5.42 -5.45
CA PHE A 101 2.99 5.02 -6.48
C PHE A 101 3.75 4.20 -7.53
N PHE A 102 3.30 2.96 -7.78
CA PHE A 102 3.95 2.06 -8.72
C PHE A 102 2.94 1.51 -9.72
N GLU A 103 3.26 1.65 -11.01
CA GLU A 103 2.49 0.99 -12.07
C GLU A 103 3.05 -0.40 -12.33
N LYS A 104 2.17 -1.39 -12.42
CA LYS A 104 2.54 -2.76 -12.76
C LYS A 104 2.82 -2.88 -14.25
N PRO A 105 3.87 -3.57 -14.69
CA PRO A 105 4.89 -4.22 -13.87
C PRO A 105 5.92 -3.21 -13.33
N TYR A 106 6.44 -3.46 -12.15
CA TYR A 106 7.45 -2.61 -11.52
C TYR A 106 8.62 -3.46 -11.06
N GLU A 107 9.76 -2.79 -10.82
CA GLU A 107 10.93 -3.47 -10.27
C GLU A 107 10.74 -3.73 -8.79
N ALA A 108 10.90 -4.99 -8.39
CA ALA A 108 10.70 -5.38 -6.99
C ALA A 108 11.64 -4.63 -6.05
N GLU A 109 12.89 -4.39 -6.47
CA GLU A 109 13.85 -3.68 -5.64
C GLU A 109 13.46 -2.22 -5.42
N GLU A 110 12.86 -1.57 -6.41
CA GLU A 110 12.36 -0.19 -6.25
C GLU A 110 11.23 -0.14 -5.23
N LEU A 111 10.32 -1.11 -5.27
CA LEU A 111 9.25 -1.20 -4.29
C LEU A 111 9.81 -1.43 -2.88
N LEU A 112 10.74 -2.36 -2.72
CA LEU A 112 11.35 -2.64 -1.42
C LEU A 112 12.08 -1.41 -0.88
N ASP A 113 12.76 -0.67 -1.73
CA ASP A 113 13.44 0.57 -1.35
C ASP A 113 12.44 1.63 -0.88
N ALA A 114 11.34 1.81 -1.61
CA ALA A 114 10.29 2.75 -1.23
C ALA A 114 9.66 2.38 0.11
N ILE A 115 9.43 1.10 0.35
CA ILE A 115 8.90 0.62 1.62
C ILE A 115 9.85 0.96 2.77
N ALA A 116 11.14 0.65 2.61
CA ALA A 116 12.13 0.92 3.65
C ALA A 116 12.21 2.42 3.96
N LYS A 117 12.21 3.27 2.93
CA LYS A 117 12.25 4.71 3.10
C LYS A 117 10.99 5.25 3.79
N ALA A 118 9.82 4.75 3.40
CA ALA A 118 8.57 5.16 4.02
C ALA A 118 8.53 4.79 5.51
N LEU A 119 8.98 3.59 5.85
CA LEU A 119 9.04 3.13 7.23
C LEU A 119 10.02 3.93 8.09
N ASN A 120 11.01 4.55 7.46
CA ASN A 120 12.00 5.40 8.14
C ASN A 120 11.65 6.90 8.04
N GLY A 121 10.46 7.25 7.59
CA GLY A 121 10.03 8.64 7.48
C GLY A 121 10.65 9.41 6.32
N LEU A 122 11.23 8.71 5.32
CA LEU A 122 11.89 9.31 4.17
C LEU A 122 11.06 9.23 2.89
N ALA A 123 9.74 9.07 3.03
CA ALA A 123 8.83 9.04 1.89
C ALA A 123 8.95 10.32 1.06
N ASN A 124 8.81 10.19 -0.25
CA ASN A 124 8.85 11.29 -1.23
C ASN A 124 10.22 11.96 -1.40
N VAL A 125 11.23 11.51 -0.70
CA VAL A 125 12.59 12.05 -0.85
C VAL A 125 13.29 11.43 -2.07
N SER A 126 12.91 10.23 -2.45
CA SER A 126 13.56 9.44 -3.49
C SER A 126 12.92 9.56 -4.88
N GLY A 127 11.79 10.28 -5.00
CA GLY A 127 11.13 10.45 -6.29
C GLY A 127 10.24 9.31 -6.71
N TYR A 128 9.77 8.47 -5.79
CA TYR A 128 8.82 7.39 -6.11
C TYR A 128 7.37 7.86 -6.24
N LEU A 129 7.17 9.17 -6.27
CA LEU A 129 5.81 9.71 -6.40
C LEU A 129 5.72 10.92 -7.35
#